data_d6070140073cb6102639bd84b1e22ccb
#
_entry.id   d6070140073cb6102639bd84b1e22ccb
#
_cell.length_a   1.000
_cell.length_b   1.000
_cell.length_c   1.000
_cell.angle_alpha   90.00
_cell.angle_beta   90.00
_cell.angle_gamma   90.00
#
_symmetry.space_group_name_H-M   'P 1'
#
loop_
_entity.id
_entity.type
_entity.pdbx_description
1 polymer ?
#
loop_
_entity_poly.entity_id
_entity_poly.type
_entity_poly.pdbx_seq_one_letter_code
_entity_poly.pdbx_strand_id
1 'polypeptide(L)'
;MFWDTIIRESIPDCYADEGFTTVATNPCGEIPLCPYDSCRLLAINLLSYVDKPFTKEASFNFEKFKQHVEKAMRMMDDIIDLELEKIELINKIAADPEDEDIRRVELELWKKIRTMARKGRRTGLGITAEGDMLAALGLRYGTPEATAFAVKVQKTLALEAYRASVKMAAERGAFEIFDARKEEKNPMIGRIREADPELYAEMVKHGRRNIAMLTIAPTGTTSLMSQTTSGIEPVFRPVYKRRRKINPSDQDAKVAFVDDMGEKFEEYNVYHHNFVKWLEANGYDTSKLQDISDDELNRWVAASPYHGATANDIDWVAKVKMQGEIQKWVDHSISVTVNLPNDVSEALVADVYRTAWECGCKGVTVYRDGCREGVLIDKKKKAAKEENGQTILKRPKSIPADIVRFKNGNENWIAFVGLQDGRPYEIFTGKIEEDAMYIPPKINKGFIIKVREENGSKRYDFQYIDRYGYTNTIGGISRLFNEEFWNYAKLISGVLRHGMPITNVVSLIESLHLNSETINTWKLGVERALKQYISDGTKTKDKCPSCGQETMAYQNGCLTCMSCGYSKCG
;
A
#
# COMPACT_ATOMS: atom_id res chain seq x y z
N MET A 1 2.20 -16.79 2.29
CA MET A 1 2.45 -17.25 3.67
C MET A 1 2.64 -18.75 3.67
N PHE A 2 3.65 -19.24 4.38
CA PHE A 2 3.99 -20.67 4.51
C PHE A 2 3.52 -21.14 5.87
N TRP A 3 2.31 -21.67 5.89
CA TRP A 3 1.58 -21.93 7.12
C TRP A 3 2.23 -23.01 7.99
N ASP A 4 2.78 -24.06 7.36
CA ASP A 4 3.55 -25.11 8.03
C ASP A 4 4.78 -24.57 8.76
N THR A 5 5.53 -23.67 8.12
CA THR A 5 6.69 -23.00 8.74
C THR A 5 6.25 -22.08 9.89
N ILE A 6 5.14 -21.32 9.70
CA ILE A 6 4.60 -20.45 10.74
C ILE A 6 4.30 -21.28 12.00
N ILE A 7 3.50 -22.33 11.88
CA ILE A 7 3.06 -23.15 13.03
C ILE A 7 4.24 -23.84 13.71
N ARG A 8 5.16 -24.41 12.93
CA ARG A 8 6.34 -25.09 13.47
C ARG A 8 7.24 -24.17 14.29
N GLU A 9 7.39 -22.91 13.86
CA GLU A 9 8.29 -21.93 14.49
C GLU A 9 7.59 -21.04 15.54
N SER A 10 6.25 -21.11 15.63
CA SER A 10 5.47 -20.24 16.49
C SER A 10 5.61 -20.61 17.98
N ILE A 11 6.02 -19.66 18.78
CA ILE A 11 6.04 -19.83 20.25
C ILE A 11 4.61 -19.74 20.82
N PRO A 12 3.74 -18.81 20.39
CA PRO A 12 2.36 -18.77 20.85
C PRO A 12 1.61 -20.10 20.68
N ASP A 13 1.83 -20.83 19.59
CA ASP A 13 1.16 -22.12 19.36
C ASP A 13 1.60 -23.22 20.36
N CYS A 14 2.69 -23.04 21.10
CA CYS A 14 3.03 -23.88 22.25
C CYS A 14 1.98 -23.78 23.38
N TYR A 15 1.14 -22.77 23.36
CA TYR A 15 0.06 -22.48 24.31
C TYR A 15 -1.33 -22.58 23.68
N ALA A 16 -1.51 -23.49 22.72
CA ALA A 16 -2.79 -23.70 22.04
C ALA A 16 -3.93 -24.06 23.00
N ASP A 17 -3.63 -24.81 24.06
CA ASP A 17 -4.55 -25.16 25.14
C ASP A 17 -5.02 -23.95 25.97
N GLU A 18 -4.30 -22.82 25.91
CA GLU A 18 -4.62 -21.56 26.53
C GLU A 18 -5.31 -20.53 25.59
N GLY A 19 -5.60 -20.96 24.36
CA GLY A 19 -6.24 -20.17 23.32
C GLY A 19 -5.29 -19.45 22.37
N PHE A 20 -3.98 -19.74 22.42
CA PHE A 20 -2.97 -19.16 21.53
C PHE A 20 -2.71 -20.00 20.30
N THR A 21 -3.75 -20.28 19.51
CA THR A 21 -3.62 -20.94 18.21
C THR A 21 -3.58 -19.89 17.11
N THR A 22 -2.55 -19.92 16.28
CA THR A 22 -2.42 -19.01 15.14
C THR A 22 -3.48 -19.32 14.08
N VAL A 23 -4.31 -18.35 13.73
CA VAL A 23 -5.44 -18.50 12.79
C VAL A 23 -5.38 -17.56 11.61
N ALA A 24 -4.62 -16.47 11.71
CA ALA A 24 -4.50 -15.43 10.69
C ALA A 24 -3.14 -14.75 10.77
N THR A 25 -2.91 -13.79 9.88
CA THR A 25 -1.83 -12.81 10.02
C THR A 25 -2.41 -11.41 9.96
N ASN A 26 -1.64 -10.41 10.40
CA ASN A 26 -1.94 -9.01 10.06
C ASN A 26 -1.84 -8.80 8.54
N PRO A 27 -2.30 -7.66 7.98
CA PRO A 27 -2.35 -7.42 6.53
C PRO A 27 -1.02 -7.61 5.79
N CYS A 28 0.10 -7.21 6.41
CA CYS A 28 1.43 -7.30 5.79
C CYS A 28 2.15 -8.63 6.09
N GLY A 29 1.57 -9.51 6.89
CA GLY A 29 2.03 -10.88 7.12
C GLY A 29 3.20 -11.03 8.09
N GLU A 30 3.67 -9.95 8.73
CA GLU A 30 4.80 -10.01 9.66
C GLU A 30 4.42 -10.50 11.06
N ILE A 31 3.15 -10.50 11.42
CA ILE A 31 2.68 -11.05 12.71
C ILE A 31 1.62 -12.13 12.48
N PRO A 32 1.96 -13.40 12.67
CA PRO A 32 0.97 -14.47 12.85
C PRO A 32 0.16 -14.23 14.13
N LEU A 33 -1.16 -14.19 14.03
CA LEU A 33 -2.05 -13.79 15.12
C LEU A 33 -2.97 -14.92 15.57
N CYS A 34 -3.16 -14.98 16.88
CA CYS A 34 -4.20 -15.76 17.53
C CYS A 34 -5.52 -14.95 17.57
N PRO A 35 -6.69 -15.60 17.81
CA PRO A 35 -7.93 -14.86 17.97
C PRO A 35 -7.84 -13.80 19.07
N TYR A 36 -8.37 -12.61 18.79
CA TYR A 36 -8.41 -11.45 19.71
C TYR A 36 -7.05 -10.91 20.14
N ASP A 37 -5.96 -11.29 19.43
CA ASP A 37 -4.60 -10.80 19.70
C ASP A 37 -4.34 -9.49 18.95
N SER A 38 -3.24 -8.84 19.24
CA SER A 38 -2.92 -7.49 18.75
C SER A 38 -1.51 -7.42 18.14
N CYS A 39 -1.38 -6.55 17.13
CA CYS A 39 -0.12 -6.22 16.48
C CYS A 39 0.39 -4.89 17.03
N ARG A 40 1.45 -4.92 17.86
CA ARG A 40 2.11 -3.74 18.43
C ARG A 40 3.50 -3.65 17.86
N LEU A 41 3.84 -2.54 17.22
CA LEU A 41 5.07 -2.41 16.43
C LEU A 41 5.96 -1.28 16.95
N LEU A 42 7.27 -1.57 17.03
CA LEU A 42 8.34 -0.60 17.18
C LEU A 42 9.50 -1.02 16.30
N ALA A 43 10.05 -0.09 15.51
CA ALA A 43 11.19 -0.37 14.64
C ALA A 43 12.41 0.47 15.06
N ILE A 44 13.54 -0.19 15.27
CA ILE A 44 14.83 0.45 15.54
C ILE A 44 15.50 0.81 14.22
N ASN A 45 15.90 2.07 14.04
CA ASN A 45 16.64 2.52 12.86
C ASN A 45 18.11 2.11 12.96
N LEU A 46 18.50 1.10 12.19
CA LEU A 46 19.85 0.52 12.24
C LEU A 46 20.95 1.49 11.80
N LEU A 47 20.67 2.41 10.85
CA LEU A 47 21.66 3.38 10.40
C LEU A 47 22.16 4.28 11.54
N SER A 48 21.33 4.51 12.58
CA SER A 48 21.69 5.34 13.75
C SER A 48 22.78 4.72 14.65
N TYR A 49 23.17 3.49 14.37
CA TYR A 49 24.22 2.76 15.09
C TYR A 49 25.51 2.61 14.28
N VAL A 50 25.57 3.18 13.08
CA VAL A 50 26.81 3.20 12.30
C VAL A 50 27.62 4.43 12.67
N ASP A 51 28.75 4.23 13.31
CA ASP A 51 29.73 5.27 13.57
C ASP A 51 30.52 5.56 12.30
N LYS A 52 30.80 6.82 11.98
CA LYS A 52 31.48 7.29 10.76
C LYS A 52 30.91 6.68 9.47
N PRO A 53 29.59 6.79 9.23
CA PRO A 53 28.93 6.13 8.10
C PRO A 53 29.55 6.55 6.76
N PHE A 54 29.59 5.63 5.80
CA PHE A 54 30.09 5.83 4.44
C PHE A 54 31.60 6.14 4.32
N THR A 55 32.36 5.91 5.36
CA THR A 55 33.82 6.05 5.36
C THR A 55 34.51 4.68 5.50
N LYS A 56 35.82 4.63 5.26
CA LYS A 56 36.61 3.40 5.47
C LYS A 56 36.70 2.96 6.94
N GLU A 57 36.36 3.85 7.87
CA GLU A 57 36.38 3.62 9.32
C GLU A 57 34.97 3.31 9.86
N ALA A 58 33.97 3.11 8.97
CA ALA A 58 32.61 2.82 9.37
C ALA A 58 32.54 1.56 10.21
N SER A 59 31.82 1.62 11.33
CA SER A 59 31.64 0.48 12.23
C SER A 59 30.28 0.51 12.89
N PHE A 60 29.71 -0.65 13.20
CA PHE A 60 28.43 -0.76 13.89
C PHE A 60 28.64 -0.80 15.40
N ASN A 61 28.00 0.11 16.12
CA ASN A 61 28.09 0.26 17.57
C ASN A 61 27.15 -0.72 18.29
N PHE A 62 27.59 -1.97 18.47
CA PHE A 62 26.81 -3.01 19.11
C PHE A 62 26.47 -2.69 20.57
N GLU A 63 27.34 -2.03 21.32
CA GLU A 63 27.08 -1.72 22.74
C GLU A 63 25.92 -0.73 22.89
N LYS A 64 25.92 0.35 22.10
CA LYS A 64 24.82 1.30 22.04
C LYS A 64 23.53 0.62 21.57
N PHE A 65 23.64 -0.29 20.59
CA PHE A 65 22.51 -1.03 20.04
C PHE A 65 21.85 -1.90 21.12
N LYS A 66 22.61 -2.73 21.85
CA LYS A 66 22.11 -3.59 22.93
C LYS A 66 21.36 -2.78 24.01
N GLN A 67 21.96 -1.66 24.46
CA GLN A 67 21.33 -0.78 25.47
C GLN A 67 19.98 -0.22 24.96
N HIS A 68 19.88 0.10 23.67
CA HIS A 68 18.64 0.62 23.12
C HIS A 68 17.61 -0.48 22.88
N VAL A 69 18.01 -1.71 22.58
CA VAL A 69 17.12 -2.88 22.51
C VAL A 69 16.44 -3.13 23.85
N GLU A 70 17.20 -3.10 24.97
CA GLU A 70 16.63 -3.23 26.32
C GLU A 70 15.55 -2.17 26.61
N LYS A 71 15.84 -0.91 26.28
CA LYS A 71 14.90 0.21 26.46
C LYS A 71 13.68 0.06 25.56
N ALA A 72 13.88 -0.34 24.30
CA ALA A 72 12.80 -0.55 23.33
C ALA A 72 11.84 -1.67 23.80
N MET A 73 12.37 -2.77 24.30
CA MET A 73 11.54 -3.85 24.86
C MET A 73 10.72 -3.39 26.07
N ARG A 74 11.31 -2.57 26.95
CA ARG A 74 10.56 -2.00 28.08
C ARG A 74 9.44 -1.08 27.61
N MET A 75 9.72 -0.19 26.65
CA MET A 75 8.67 0.66 26.05
C MET A 75 7.55 -0.17 25.41
N MET A 76 7.89 -1.27 24.74
CA MET A 76 6.89 -2.16 24.14
C MET A 76 6.02 -2.86 25.19
N ASP A 77 6.56 -3.25 26.33
CA ASP A 77 5.79 -3.82 27.44
C ASP A 77 4.91 -2.76 28.11
N ASP A 78 5.41 -1.53 28.28
CA ASP A 78 4.63 -0.41 28.82
C ASP A 78 3.46 0.00 27.90
N ILE A 79 3.60 -0.12 26.57
CA ILE A 79 2.50 0.08 25.60
C ILE A 79 1.36 -0.92 25.86
N ILE A 80 1.67 -2.16 26.28
CA ILE A 80 0.64 -3.15 26.61
C ILE A 80 -0.12 -2.73 27.88
N ASP A 81 0.56 -2.19 28.88
CA ASP A 81 -0.09 -1.70 30.09
C ASP A 81 -1.01 -0.51 29.77
N LEU A 82 -0.57 0.45 28.94
CA LEU A 82 -1.41 1.54 28.45
C LEU A 82 -2.63 1.05 27.66
N GLU A 83 -2.47 0.00 26.84
CA GLU A 83 -3.57 -0.63 26.12
C GLU A 83 -4.58 -1.25 27.08
N LEU A 84 -4.12 -1.96 28.11
CA LEU A 84 -4.99 -2.55 29.13
C LEU A 84 -5.78 -1.49 29.90
N GLU A 85 -5.14 -0.39 30.29
CA GLU A 85 -5.82 0.77 30.90
C GLU A 85 -6.86 1.37 29.96
N LYS A 86 -6.53 1.50 28.66
CA LYS A 86 -7.47 2.01 27.66
C LYS A 86 -8.66 1.10 27.46
N ILE A 87 -8.46 -0.21 27.45
CA ILE A 87 -9.55 -1.20 27.35
C ILE A 87 -10.47 -1.10 28.57
N GLU A 88 -9.95 -0.86 29.77
CA GLU A 88 -10.78 -0.64 30.97
C GLU A 88 -11.65 0.61 30.85
N LEU A 89 -11.12 1.68 30.28
CA LEU A 89 -11.88 2.89 29.98
C LEU A 89 -12.96 2.63 28.92
N ILE A 90 -12.63 1.92 27.84
CA ILE A 90 -13.59 1.55 26.78
C ILE A 90 -14.72 0.71 27.38
N ASN A 91 -14.42 -0.26 28.24
CA ASN A 91 -15.44 -1.08 28.90
C ASN A 91 -16.40 -0.25 29.77
N LYS A 92 -15.91 0.80 30.42
CA LYS A 92 -16.77 1.73 31.21
C LYS A 92 -17.70 2.52 30.28
N ILE A 93 -17.21 2.98 29.14
CA ILE A 93 -18.01 3.73 28.16
C ILE A 93 -19.02 2.80 27.48
N ALA A 94 -18.59 1.62 27.04
CA ALA A 94 -19.46 0.64 26.40
C ALA A 94 -20.51 0.03 27.34
N ALA A 95 -20.37 0.21 28.66
CA ALA A 95 -21.38 -0.23 29.64
C ALA A 95 -22.64 0.63 29.64
N ASP A 96 -22.65 1.81 29.03
CA ASP A 96 -23.78 2.74 28.94
C ASP A 96 -24.13 3.15 27.49
N PRO A 97 -24.42 2.23 26.58
CA PRO A 97 -24.93 2.55 25.27
C PRO A 97 -26.46 2.49 25.25
N GLU A 98 -27.04 3.20 24.29
CA GLU A 98 -28.49 3.21 24.03
C GLU A 98 -29.02 1.86 23.52
N ASP A 99 -28.15 1.04 22.89
CA ASP A 99 -28.49 -0.28 22.33
C ASP A 99 -27.85 -1.42 23.14
N GLU A 100 -28.70 -2.28 23.73
CA GLU A 100 -28.27 -3.38 24.58
C GLU A 100 -27.50 -4.49 23.82
N ASP A 101 -27.86 -4.75 22.56
CA ASP A 101 -27.19 -5.75 21.74
C ASP A 101 -25.79 -5.29 21.33
N ILE A 102 -25.63 -4.04 20.94
CA ILE A 102 -24.32 -3.43 20.65
C ILE A 102 -23.45 -3.46 21.91
N ARG A 103 -24.00 -3.06 23.06
CA ARG A 103 -23.30 -3.11 24.34
C ARG A 103 -22.76 -4.50 24.65
N ARG A 104 -23.59 -5.53 24.56
CA ARG A 104 -23.21 -6.90 24.85
C ARG A 104 -22.07 -7.39 23.95
N VAL A 105 -22.19 -7.17 22.62
CA VAL A 105 -21.19 -7.59 21.63
C VAL A 105 -19.85 -6.88 21.86
N GLU A 106 -19.85 -5.58 22.07
CA GLU A 106 -18.62 -4.81 22.29
C GLU A 106 -17.94 -5.18 23.62
N LEU A 107 -18.69 -5.30 24.70
CA LEU A 107 -18.12 -5.69 26.00
C LEU A 107 -17.49 -7.08 25.96
N GLU A 108 -18.11 -8.05 25.28
CA GLU A 108 -17.54 -9.39 25.10
C GLU A 108 -16.26 -9.34 24.26
N LEU A 109 -16.26 -8.57 23.18
CA LEU A 109 -15.08 -8.41 22.33
C LEU A 109 -13.89 -7.83 23.10
N TRP A 110 -14.10 -6.72 23.80
CA TRP A 110 -13.05 -6.06 24.57
C TRP A 110 -12.55 -6.89 25.74
N LYS A 111 -13.42 -7.68 26.40
CA LYS A 111 -13.01 -8.65 27.40
C LYS A 111 -12.08 -9.72 26.85
N LYS A 112 -12.37 -10.24 25.64
CA LYS A 112 -11.53 -11.25 24.97
C LYS A 112 -10.18 -10.64 24.58
N ILE A 113 -10.15 -9.45 23.99
CA ILE A 113 -8.92 -8.73 23.65
C ILE A 113 -8.08 -8.48 24.89
N ARG A 114 -8.70 -8.00 26.00
CA ARG A 114 -8.02 -7.79 27.29
C ARG A 114 -7.39 -9.08 27.82
N THR A 115 -8.12 -10.17 27.76
CA THR A 115 -7.65 -11.49 28.22
C THR A 115 -6.41 -11.93 27.45
N MET A 116 -6.43 -11.87 26.13
CA MET A 116 -5.28 -12.25 25.29
C MET A 116 -4.08 -11.32 25.52
N ALA A 117 -4.32 -10.00 25.58
CA ALA A 117 -3.26 -9.03 25.84
C ALA A 117 -2.58 -9.27 27.21
N ARG A 118 -3.34 -9.58 28.26
CA ARG A 118 -2.81 -9.86 29.60
C ARG A 118 -2.07 -11.19 29.66
N LYS A 119 -2.67 -12.27 29.12
CA LYS A 119 -2.10 -13.62 29.17
C LYS A 119 -0.76 -13.73 28.43
N GLY A 120 -0.65 -13.15 27.23
CA GLY A 120 0.52 -13.32 26.37
C GLY A 120 1.49 -12.12 26.35
N ARG A 121 1.00 -10.91 26.52
CA ARG A 121 1.82 -9.68 26.44
C ARG A 121 2.70 -9.65 25.18
N ARG A 122 2.10 -9.91 24.01
CA ARG A 122 2.79 -9.96 22.72
C ARG A 122 3.28 -8.57 22.32
N THR A 123 4.52 -8.50 21.83
CA THR A 123 5.13 -7.30 21.25
C THR A 123 5.61 -7.58 19.82
N GLY A 124 6.02 -6.55 19.09
CA GLY A 124 6.56 -6.63 17.73
C GLY A 124 7.72 -5.65 17.56
N LEU A 125 8.84 -5.91 18.26
CA LEU A 125 10.06 -5.15 18.08
C LEU A 125 10.77 -5.60 16.82
N GLY A 126 11.12 -4.66 15.95
CA GLY A 126 11.81 -4.92 14.69
C GLY A 126 12.83 -3.85 14.34
N ILE A 127 13.21 -3.86 13.09
CA ILE A 127 14.24 -2.98 12.54
C ILE A 127 13.75 -2.25 11.29
N THR A 128 14.41 -1.15 10.97
CA THR A 128 14.31 -0.44 9.70
C THR A 128 15.69 0.03 9.27
N ALA A 129 15.84 0.47 8.02
CA ALA A 129 17.11 0.98 7.47
C ALA A 129 18.23 -0.06 7.33
N GLU A 130 17.92 -1.35 7.15
CA GLU A 130 18.99 -2.36 6.96
C GLU A 130 19.78 -2.12 5.68
N GLY A 131 19.11 -1.79 4.56
CA GLY A 131 19.79 -1.48 3.31
C GLY A 131 20.77 -0.30 3.45
N ASP A 132 20.36 0.76 4.14
CA ASP A 132 21.23 1.93 4.39
C ASP A 132 22.34 1.63 5.40
N MET A 133 22.07 0.84 6.42
CA MET A 133 23.11 0.40 7.37
C MET A 133 24.21 -0.37 6.64
N LEU A 134 23.85 -1.33 5.79
CA LEU A 134 24.81 -2.11 5.00
C LEU A 134 25.62 -1.19 4.07
N ALA A 135 24.94 -0.29 3.35
CA ALA A 135 25.59 0.68 2.48
C ALA A 135 26.55 1.60 3.26
N ALA A 136 26.16 2.06 4.45
CA ALA A 136 26.96 2.91 5.30
C ALA A 136 28.23 2.22 5.83
N LEU A 137 28.18 0.89 5.96
CA LEU A 137 29.33 0.05 6.33
C LEU A 137 30.17 -0.40 5.13
N GLY A 138 29.82 0.03 3.91
CA GLY A 138 30.48 -0.43 2.69
C GLY A 138 30.14 -1.88 2.30
N LEU A 139 29.11 -2.46 2.88
CA LEU A 139 28.64 -3.81 2.58
C LEU A 139 27.57 -3.77 1.48
N ARG A 140 27.81 -4.48 0.40
CA ARG A 140 26.85 -4.54 -0.71
C ARG A 140 25.71 -5.49 -0.38
N TYR A 141 24.48 -5.00 -0.37
CA TYR A 141 23.29 -5.80 -0.12
C TYR A 141 23.21 -6.98 -1.10
N GLY A 142 22.84 -8.16 -0.60
CA GLY A 142 22.73 -9.40 -1.39
C GLY A 142 24.03 -10.21 -1.48
N THR A 143 25.15 -9.73 -0.95
CA THR A 143 26.38 -10.52 -0.85
C THR A 143 26.37 -11.41 0.40
N PRO A 144 27.16 -12.51 0.43
CA PRO A 144 27.30 -13.36 1.61
C PRO A 144 27.79 -12.59 2.84
N GLU A 145 28.71 -11.64 2.68
CA GLU A 145 29.26 -10.83 3.76
C GLU A 145 28.20 -9.91 4.36
N ALA A 146 27.40 -9.24 3.51
CA ALA A 146 26.27 -8.42 3.95
C ALA A 146 25.23 -9.26 4.68
N THR A 147 24.89 -10.45 4.15
CA THR A 147 23.98 -11.40 4.77
C THR A 147 24.47 -11.84 6.16
N ALA A 148 25.73 -12.23 6.28
CA ALA A 148 26.32 -12.63 7.56
C ALA A 148 26.28 -11.49 8.58
N PHE A 149 26.52 -10.24 8.14
CA PHE A 149 26.46 -9.07 9.01
C PHE A 149 25.03 -8.77 9.46
N ALA A 150 24.05 -8.77 8.54
CA ALA A 150 22.63 -8.59 8.85
C ALA A 150 22.13 -9.63 9.85
N VAL A 151 22.51 -10.91 9.65
CA VAL A 151 22.19 -12.00 10.59
C VAL A 151 22.83 -11.75 11.97
N LYS A 152 24.06 -11.26 12.02
CA LYS A 152 24.73 -10.90 13.30
C LYS A 152 23.95 -9.81 14.03
N VAL A 153 23.51 -8.77 13.33
CA VAL A 153 22.69 -7.68 13.92
C VAL A 153 21.36 -8.23 14.42
N GLN A 154 20.66 -9.01 13.61
CA GLN A 154 19.37 -9.59 13.99
C GLN A 154 19.48 -10.60 15.15
N LYS A 155 20.52 -11.43 15.16
CA LYS A 155 20.83 -12.33 16.28
C LYS A 155 21.05 -11.54 17.56
N THR A 156 21.82 -10.44 17.49
CA THR A 156 22.06 -9.56 18.65
C THR A 156 20.74 -8.94 19.14
N LEU A 157 19.89 -8.43 18.22
CA LEU A 157 18.55 -7.94 18.57
C LEU A 157 17.74 -9.01 19.32
N ALA A 158 17.73 -10.24 18.79
CA ALA A 158 16.97 -11.33 19.37
C ALA A 158 17.43 -11.66 20.78
N LEU A 159 18.72 -11.92 20.98
CA LEU A 159 19.25 -12.30 22.29
C LEU A 159 19.05 -11.19 23.32
N GLU A 160 19.27 -9.92 22.96
CA GLU A 160 19.09 -8.81 23.89
C GLU A 160 17.60 -8.53 24.19
N ALA A 161 16.70 -8.71 23.22
CA ALA A 161 15.26 -8.60 23.46
C ALA A 161 14.76 -9.68 24.43
N TYR A 162 15.22 -10.93 24.24
CA TYR A 162 14.90 -12.02 25.15
C TYR A 162 15.48 -11.78 26.54
N ARG A 163 16.73 -11.31 26.64
CA ARG A 163 17.36 -10.91 27.91
C ARG A 163 16.57 -9.81 28.64
N ALA A 164 16.15 -8.78 27.91
CA ALA A 164 15.34 -7.70 28.44
C ALA A 164 13.98 -8.23 28.95
N SER A 165 13.35 -9.14 28.21
CA SER A 165 12.07 -9.75 28.61
C SER A 165 12.20 -10.63 29.86
N VAL A 166 13.30 -11.39 29.99
CA VAL A 166 13.62 -12.17 31.20
C VAL A 166 13.87 -11.25 32.39
N LYS A 167 14.63 -10.18 32.21
CA LYS A 167 14.87 -9.16 33.25
C LYS A 167 13.56 -8.53 33.72
N MET A 168 12.68 -8.15 32.79
CA MET A 168 11.35 -7.63 33.13
C MET A 168 10.48 -8.67 33.83
N ALA A 169 10.59 -9.95 33.48
CA ALA A 169 9.87 -11.02 34.19
C ALA A 169 10.33 -11.16 35.63
N ALA A 170 11.62 -11.02 35.92
CA ALA A 170 12.14 -11.01 37.29
C ALA A 170 11.67 -9.77 38.09
N GLU A 171 11.46 -8.62 37.44
CA GLU A 171 11.01 -7.38 38.05
C GLU A 171 9.47 -7.32 38.24
N ARG A 172 8.70 -7.79 37.25
CA ARG A 172 7.25 -7.54 37.12
C ARG A 172 6.41 -8.83 36.99
N GLY A 173 7.05 -10.00 37.02
CA GLY A 173 6.45 -11.31 36.76
C GLY A 173 6.47 -11.68 35.27
N ALA A 174 6.53 -12.98 35.01
CA ALA A 174 6.41 -13.54 33.66
C ALA A 174 5.01 -13.30 33.08
N PHE A 175 4.84 -13.49 31.76
CA PHE A 175 3.49 -13.52 31.19
C PHE A 175 2.69 -14.67 31.82
N GLU A 176 1.37 -14.46 32.00
CA GLU A 176 0.52 -15.23 32.89
C GLU A 176 0.56 -16.75 32.69
N ILE A 177 0.68 -17.19 31.45
CA ILE A 177 0.62 -18.62 31.09
C ILE A 177 1.98 -19.24 30.81
N PHE A 178 3.08 -18.57 31.18
CA PHE A 178 4.44 -19.07 30.90
C PHE A 178 4.71 -20.45 31.51
N ASP A 179 5.12 -21.40 30.66
CA ASP A 179 5.62 -22.71 31.05
C ASP A 179 6.77 -23.13 30.11
N ALA A 180 7.99 -23.12 30.61
CA ALA A 180 9.19 -23.47 29.87
C ALA A 180 9.13 -24.89 29.23
N ARG A 181 8.37 -25.83 29.83
CA ARG A 181 8.23 -27.20 29.32
C ARG A 181 7.43 -27.25 28.01
N LYS A 182 6.44 -26.35 27.86
CA LYS A 182 5.65 -26.24 26.62
C LYS A 182 6.49 -25.79 25.44
N GLU A 183 7.55 -25.04 25.70
CA GLU A 183 8.42 -24.43 24.66
C GLU A 183 9.70 -25.24 24.38
N GLU A 184 9.97 -26.31 25.12
CA GLU A 184 11.23 -27.03 25.05
C GLU A 184 11.61 -27.50 23.64
N LYS A 185 10.60 -27.84 22.82
CA LYS A 185 10.77 -28.30 21.43
C LYS A 185 10.67 -27.19 20.39
N ASN A 186 10.41 -25.97 20.80
CA ASN A 186 10.28 -24.87 19.84
C ASN A 186 11.65 -24.52 19.23
N PRO A 187 11.76 -24.40 17.89
CA PRO A 187 13.04 -24.18 17.23
C PRO A 187 13.72 -22.85 17.62
N MET A 188 12.95 -21.77 17.82
CA MET A 188 13.50 -20.47 18.24
C MET A 188 14.12 -20.59 19.65
N ILE A 189 13.44 -21.24 20.57
CA ILE A 189 13.95 -21.48 21.93
C ILE A 189 15.19 -22.38 21.89
N GLY A 190 15.21 -23.40 21.00
CA GLY A 190 16.40 -24.20 20.74
C GLY A 190 17.60 -23.37 20.31
N ARG A 191 17.41 -22.47 19.35
CA ARG A 191 18.48 -21.56 18.87
C ARG A 191 18.99 -20.62 19.97
N ILE A 192 18.10 -20.11 20.84
CA ILE A 192 18.51 -19.28 22.00
C ILE A 192 19.34 -20.11 22.97
N ARG A 193 18.91 -21.34 23.30
CA ARG A 193 19.63 -22.23 24.20
C ARG A 193 21.05 -22.57 23.70
N GLU A 194 21.21 -22.74 22.39
CA GLU A 194 22.51 -23.02 21.78
C GLU A 194 23.40 -21.78 21.72
N ALA A 195 22.81 -20.59 21.45
CA ALA A 195 23.56 -19.36 21.26
C ALA A 195 23.96 -18.68 22.58
N ASP A 196 23.14 -18.84 23.63
CA ASP A 196 23.30 -18.22 24.94
C ASP A 196 22.68 -19.12 26.04
N PRO A 197 23.41 -20.13 26.51
CA PRO A 197 22.91 -21.06 27.53
C PRO A 197 22.58 -20.38 28.88
N GLU A 198 23.28 -19.30 29.22
CA GLU A 198 23.02 -18.53 30.46
C GLU A 198 21.66 -17.81 30.35
N LEU A 199 21.38 -17.15 29.24
CA LEU A 199 20.09 -16.54 28.98
C LEU A 199 18.96 -17.57 29.05
N TYR A 200 19.18 -18.75 28.48
CA TYR A 200 18.19 -19.83 28.54
C TYR A 200 17.94 -20.31 29.97
N ALA A 201 18.99 -20.48 30.78
CA ALA A 201 18.86 -20.85 32.19
C ALA A 201 18.08 -19.80 33.01
N GLU A 202 18.39 -18.51 32.82
CA GLU A 202 17.65 -17.42 33.47
C GLU A 202 16.18 -17.35 32.98
N MET A 203 15.92 -17.65 31.70
CA MET A 203 14.56 -17.74 31.15
C MET A 203 13.77 -18.89 31.79
N VAL A 204 14.36 -20.05 31.97
CA VAL A 204 13.70 -21.18 32.65
C VAL A 204 13.40 -20.84 34.11
N LYS A 205 14.31 -20.13 34.79
CA LYS A 205 14.20 -19.77 36.20
C LYS A 205 13.17 -18.66 36.47
N HIS A 206 13.18 -17.61 35.69
CA HIS A 206 12.39 -16.38 35.93
C HIS A 206 11.20 -16.25 34.99
N GLY A 207 11.14 -17.06 33.93
CA GLY A 207 10.23 -16.83 32.81
C GLY A 207 10.66 -15.67 31.93
N ARG A 208 9.79 -15.27 31.03
CA ARG A 208 9.91 -14.00 30.29
C ARG A 208 8.60 -13.21 30.32
N ARG A 209 8.69 -11.92 30.14
CA ARG A 209 7.55 -11.00 30.26
C ARG A 209 6.58 -11.07 29.09
N ASN A 210 7.04 -11.51 27.90
CA ASN A 210 6.33 -11.44 26.63
C ASN A 210 6.36 -12.82 25.93
N ILE A 211 5.23 -13.29 25.40
CA ILE A 211 5.08 -14.60 24.75
C ILE A 211 5.86 -14.65 23.42
N ALA A 212 5.83 -13.58 22.64
CA ALA A 212 6.60 -13.40 21.41
C ALA A 212 6.92 -11.90 21.24
N MET A 213 8.05 -11.56 20.62
CA MET A 213 8.64 -10.24 20.75
C MET A 213 9.09 -9.61 19.44
N LEU A 214 9.51 -10.38 18.45
CA LEU A 214 10.29 -9.89 17.31
C LEU A 214 9.55 -10.03 16.01
N THR A 215 9.54 -8.96 15.21
CA THR A 215 8.94 -8.95 13.87
C THR A 215 9.66 -7.97 12.97
N ILE A 216 9.56 -8.14 11.66
CA ILE A 216 10.04 -7.13 10.72
C ILE A 216 8.87 -6.66 9.88
N ALA A 217 8.35 -5.49 10.27
CA ALA A 217 7.27 -4.79 9.59
C ALA A 217 7.77 -4.06 8.34
N PRO A 218 6.89 -3.71 7.38
CA PRO A 218 7.28 -2.97 6.18
C PRO A 218 7.91 -1.61 6.49
N THR A 219 7.49 -0.94 7.56
CA THR A 219 7.95 0.41 7.98
C THR A 219 7.85 1.49 6.90
N GLY A 220 6.94 1.36 5.93
CA GLY A 220 6.86 2.23 4.75
C GLY A 220 6.78 3.72 5.10
N THR A 221 5.80 4.16 5.89
CA THR A 221 5.66 5.57 6.31
C THR A 221 6.78 6.00 7.26
N THR A 222 7.16 5.13 8.20
CA THR A 222 8.21 5.43 9.20
C THR A 222 9.56 5.63 8.52
N SER A 223 9.90 4.82 7.51
CA SER A 223 11.16 4.97 6.76
C SER A 223 11.18 6.24 5.91
N LEU A 224 10.03 6.67 5.36
CA LEU A 224 9.92 7.96 4.69
C LEU A 224 10.18 9.12 5.66
N MET A 225 9.65 9.06 6.88
CA MET A 225 9.90 10.08 7.91
C MET A 225 11.35 10.10 8.37
N SER A 226 11.98 8.93 8.51
CA SER A 226 13.41 8.83 8.87
C SER A 226 14.37 8.97 7.69
N GLN A 227 13.84 9.06 6.46
CA GLN A 227 14.62 9.19 5.21
C GLN A 227 15.58 8.02 5.00
N THR A 228 15.11 6.81 5.25
CA THR A 228 15.90 5.57 5.17
C THR A 228 15.20 4.50 4.31
N THR A 229 15.91 3.40 4.06
CA THR A 229 15.30 2.17 3.53
C THR A 229 14.33 1.54 4.54
N SER A 230 13.38 0.75 4.06
CA SER A 230 12.29 0.17 4.85
C SER A 230 12.64 -1.25 5.33
N GLY A 231 12.45 -1.56 6.61
CA GLY A 231 12.66 -2.91 7.15
C GLY A 231 14.01 -3.49 6.75
N ILE A 232 13.99 -4.69 6.17
CA ILE A 232 15.17 -5.34 5.56
C ILE A 232 15.27 -5.10 4.04
N GLU A 233 14.47 -4.18 3.48
CA GLU A 233 14.49 -3.91 2.05
C GLU A 233 15.77 -3.16 1.64
N PRO A 234 16.32 -3.45 0.44
CA PRO A 234 17.35 -2.61 -0.15
C PRO A 234 16.78 -1.26 -0.57
N VAL A 235 17.65 -0.33 -0.94
CA VAL A 235 17.20 0.92 -1.57
C VAL A 235 16.42 0.59 -2.85
N PHE A 236 15.30 1.27 -3.07
CA PHE A 236 14.54 1.08 -4.30
C PHE A 236 15.33 1.60 -5.51
N ARG A 237 15.73 2.87 -5.47
CA ARG A 237 16.67 3.52 -6.41
C ARG A 237 17.43 4.62 -5.69
N PRO A 238 18.76 4.74 -5.88
CA PRO A 238 19.53 5.83 -5.31
C PRO A 238 19.11 7.20 -5.85
N VAL A 239 18.68 7.22 -7.12
CA VAL A 239 18.15 8.40 -7.82
C VAL A 239 17.07 7.99 -8.79
N TYR A 240 16.02 8.80 -8.91
CA TYR A 240 14.99 8.66 -9.93
C TYR A 240 14.48 10.02 -10.39
N LYS A 241 13.98 10.09 -11.63
CA LYS A 241 13.35 11.31 -12.16
C LYS A 241 11.86 11.34 -11.79
N ARG A 242 11.42 12.48 -11.28
CA ARG A 242 10.02 12.76 -11.00
C ARG A 242 9.52 13.85 -11.93
N ARG A 243 8.30 13.72 -12.41
CA ARG A 243 7.59 14.74 -13.15
C ARG A 243 6.62 15.47 -12.25
N ARG A 244 6.58 16.78 -12.38
CA ARG A 244 5.57 17.63 -11.75
C ARG A 244 4.98 18.54 -12.82
N LYS A 245 3.66 18.69 -12.82
CA LYS A 245 2.98 19.68 -13.64
C LYS A 245 3.41 21.07 -13.16
N ILE A 246 3.75 21.94 -14.10
CA ILE A 246 4.12 23.33 -13.83
C ILE A 246 2.82 24.12 -13.64
N ASN A 247 2.64 24.73 -12.47
CA ASN A 247 1.53 25.62 -12.24
C ASN A 247 1.78 26.99 -12.92
N PRO A 248 0.74 27.74 -13.31
CA PRO A 248 0.91 29.05 -13.91
C PRO A 248 1.71 30.05 -13.06
N SER A 249 1.79 29.83 -11.75
CA SER A 249 2.57 30.63 -10.79
C SER A 249 4.06 30.29 -10.77
N ASP A 250 4.48 29.17 -11.33
CA ASP A 250 5.86 28.69 -11.28
C ASP A 250 6.68 29.30 -12.45
N GLN A 251 7.02 30.59 -12.36
CA GLN A 251 7.68 31.35 -13.44
C GLN A 251 9.09 30.86 -13.80
N ASP A 252 9.79 30.24 -12.86
CA ASP A 252 11.20 29.80 -13.02
C ASP A 252 11.33 28.31 -13.38
N ALA A 253 10.22 27.58 -13.54
CA ALA A 253 10.24 26.15 -13.81
C ALA A 253 10.72 25.83 -15.24
N LYS A 254 11.76 25.00 -15.37
CA LYS A 254 12.26 24.52 -16.67
C LYS A 254 11.27 23.52 -17.28
N VAL A 255 10.67 23.83 -18.41
CA VAL A 255 9.78 22.92 -19.14
C VAL A 255 10.61 21.78 -19.74
N ALA A 256 10.48 20.57 -19.19
CA ALA A 256 11.15 19.37 -19.67
C ALA A 256 10.28 18.57 -20.65
N PHE A 257 8.96 18.67 -20.52
CA PHE A 257 8.00 17.91 -21.31
C PHE A 257 6.71 18.68 -21.45
N VAL A 258 6.09 18.62 -22.61
CA VAL A 258 4.74 19.11 -22.87
C VAL A 258 3.91 17.91 -23.31
N ASP A 259 2.77 17.65 -22.67
CA ASP A 259 1.91 16.55 -23.07
C ASP A 259 1.04 16.89 -24.28
N ASP A 260 0.28 15.90 -24.76
CA ASP A 260 -0.58 16.06 -25.95
C ASP A 260 -1.73 17.08 -25.73
N MET A 261 -1.95 17.51 -24.48
CA MET A 261 -2.94 18.51 -24.09
C MET A 261 -2.33 19.92 -23.93
N GLY A 262 -1.02 20.06 -24.18
CA GLY A 262 -0.29 21.32 -24.03
C GLY A 262 0.11 21.67 -22.60
N GLU A 263 -0.05 20.74 -21.65
CA GLU A 263 0.36 20.95 -20.25
C GLU A 263 1.88 20.79 -20.12
N LYS A 264 2.48 21.72 -19.39
CA LYS A 264 3.91 21.78 -19.17
C LYS A 264 4.30 21.04 -17.91
N PHE A 265 5.34 20.23 -18.01
CA PHE A 265 5.90 19.47 -16.89
C PHE A 265 7.39 19.79 -16.74
N GLU A 266 7.83 19.92 -15.51
CA GLU A 266 9.24 19.88 -15.16
C GLU A 266 9.64 18.46 -14.76
N GLU A 267 10.89 18.08 -15.03
CA GLU A 267 11.52 16.87 -14.52
C GLU A 267 12.66 17.26 -13.59
N TYR A 268 12.71 16.63 -12.44
CA TYR A 268 13.79 16.81 -11.48
C TYR A 268 14.22 15.49 -10.89
N ASN A 269 15.50 15.45 -10.48
CA ASN A 269 16.04 14.28 -9.82
C ASN A 269 15.61 14.25 -8.35
N VAL A 270 15.11 13.09 -7.90
CA VAL A 270 14.86 12.81 -6.49
C VAL A 270 15.95 11.84 -6.02
N TYR A 271 16.67 12.24 -5.03
CA TYR A 271 17.82 11.51 -4.47
C TYR A 271 17.40 10.79 -3.21
N HIS A 272 17.83 9.54 -3.05
CA HIS A 272 17.78 8.88 -1.76
C HIS A 272 18.68 9.64 -0.78
N HIS A 273 18.15 9.98 0.38
CA HIS A 273 18.83 10.88 1.33
C HIS A 273 20.22 10.39 1.74
N ASN A 274 20.35 9.10 2.00
CA ASN A 274 21.63 8.52 2.41
C ASN A 274 22.61 8.32 1.24
N PHE A 275 22.15 8.32 0.01
CA PHE A 275 23.03 8.42 -1.15
C PHE A 275 23.67 9.81 -1.23
N VAL A 276 22.94 10.87 -0.92
CA VAL A 276 23.51 12.23 -0.83
C VAL A 276 24.55 12.31 0.28
N LYS A 277 24.28 11.75 1.46
CA LYS A 277 25.28 11.67 2.54
C LYS A 277 26.53 10.89 2.14
N TRP A 278 26.38 9.82 1.35
CA TRP A 278 27.52 9.11 0.80
C TRP A 278 28.32 9.99 -0.15
N LEU A 279 27.69 10.75 -1.04
CA LEU A 279 28.36 11.70 -1.92
C LEU A 279 29.18 12.71 -1.11
N GLU A 280 28.58 13.34 -0.10
CA GLU A 280 29.24 14.32 0.77
C GLU A 280 30.43 13.71 1.50
N ALA A 281 30.27 12.53 2.10
CA ALA A 281 31.32 11.83 2.83
C ALA A 281 32.52 11.43 1.94
N ASN A 282 32.31 11.30 0.62
CA ASN A 282 33.31 10.92 -0.36
C ASN A 282 33.80 12.12 -1.22
N GLY A 283 33.47 13.37 -0.83
CA GLY A 283 33.99 14.58 -1.43
C GLY A 283 33.38 14.99 -2.77
N TYR A 284 32.20 14.49 -3.10
CA TYR A 284 31.44 14.93 -4.28
C TYR A 284 30.75 16.28 -4.02
N ASP A 285 30.72 17.14 -5.04
CA ASP A 285 30.01 18.43 -4.94
C ASP A 285 28.50 18.23 -5.06
N THR A 286 27.80 18.34 -3.94
CA THR A 286 26.35 18.20 -3.85
C THR A 286 25.57 19.50 -4.07
N SER A 287 26.26 20.63 -4.29
CA SER A 287 25.60 21.95 -4.44
C SER A 287 24.75 22.09 -5.71
N LYS A 288 25.01 21.27 -6.73
CA LYS A 288 24.36 21.34 -8.07
C LYS A 288 23.70 20.02 -8.49
N LEU A 289 23.16 19.27 -7.54
CA LEU A 289 22.55 17.96 -7.80
C LEU A 289 21.47 17.95 -8.90
N GLN A 290 20.74 19.06 -9.08
CA GLN A 290 19.70 19.16 -10.10
C GLN A 290 20.24 19.46 -11.51
N ASP A 291 21.46 19.97 -11.63
CA ASP A 291 22.06 20.36 -12.92
C ASP A 291 23.09 19.32 -13.43
N ILE A 292 23.26 18.21 -12.72
CA ILE A 292 24.19 17.13 -13.09
C ILE A 292 23.68 16.38 -14.32
N SER A 293 24.57 16.06 -15.25
CA SER A 293 24.27 15.22 -16.41
C SER A 293 23.93 13.77 -15.98
N ASP A 294 23.06 13.12 -16.75
CA ASP A 294 22.69 11.72 -16.49
C ASP A 294 23.94 10.78 -16.54
N ASP A 295 24.92 11.06 -17.38
CA ASP A 295 26.16 10.28 -17.49
C ASP A 295 27.05 10.42 -16.25
N GLU A 296 27.15 11.61 -15.71
CA GLU A 296 27.92 11.86 -14.48
C GLU A 296 27.21 11.25 -13.27
N LEU A 297 25.91 11.39 -13.18
CA LEU A 297 25.09 10.79 -12.16
C LEU A 297 25.20 9.25 -12.17
N ASN A 298 25.16 8.63 -13.35
CA ASN A 298 25.34 7.18 -13.48
C ASN A 298 26.76 6.74 -13.02
N ARG A 299 27.78 7.54 -13.26
CA ARG A 299 29.15 7.27 -12.73
C ARG A 299 29.18 7.33 -11.21
N TRP A 300 28.51 8.31 -10.59
CA TRP A 300 28.43 8.43 -9.14
C TRP A 300 27.67 7.25 -8.52
N VAL A 301 26.53 6.87 -9.12
CA VAL A 301 25.78 5.68 -8.69
C VAL A 301 26.65 4.43 -8.80
N ALA A 302 27.40 4.27 -9.91
CA ALA A 302 28.27 3.11 -10.14
C ALA A 302 29.43 3.02 -9.12
N ALA A 303 29.91 4.16 -8.60
CA ALA A 303 30.94 4.21 -7.56
C ALA A 303 30.39 3.97 -6.15
N SER A 304 29.08 4.05 -5.95
CA SER A 304 28.46 3.99 -4.63
C SER A 304 28.22 2.55 -4.14
N PRO A 305 28.06 2.34 -2.82
CA PRO A 305 27.70 1.05 -2.24
C PRO A 305 26.28 0.58 -2.65
N TYR A 306 25.48 1.47 -3.25
CA TYR A 306 24.16 1.18 -3.77
C TYR A 306 24.18 0.55 -5.17
N HIS A 307 25.33 0.55 -5.86
CA HIS A 307 25.44 -0.02 -7.20
C HIS A 307 25.20 -1.54 -7.20
N GLY A 308 24.25 -1.98 -8.02
CA GLY A 308 23.82 -3.39 -8.09
C GLY A 308 23.23 -3.93 -6.77
N ALA A 309 22.82 -3.02 -5.87
CA ALA A 309 22.22 -3.32 -4.58
C ALA A 309 20.84 -2.68 -4.44
N THR A 310 20.18 -2.36 -5.56
CA THR A 310 18.81 -1.82 -5.58
C THR A 310 17.79 -2.95 -5.61
N ALA A 311 16.53 -2.63 -5.29
CA ALA A 311 15.44 -3.61 -5.25
C ALA A 311 15.26 -4.38 -6.59
N ASN A 312 15.63 -3.76 -7.72
CA ASN A 312 15.51 -4.36 -9.05
C ASN A 312 16.79 -5.03 -9.55
N ASP A 313 17.95 -4.76 -8.93
CA ASP A 313 19.25 -5.29 -9.37
C ASP A 313 19.65 -6.55 -8.62
N ILE A 314 19.12 -6.73 -7.38
CA ILE A 314 19.51 -7.83 -6.51
C ILE A 314 18.94 -9.14 -7.05
N ASP A 315 19.80 -10.15 -7.12
CA ASP A 315 19.37 -11.52 -7.39
C ASP A 315 18.32 -11.98 -6.35
N TRP A 316 17.19 -12.44 -6.82
CA TRP A 316 16.08 -12.83 -5.97
C TRP A 316 16.41 -14.03 -5.07
N VAL A 317 17.29 -14.95 -5.50
CA VAL A 317 17.75 -16.09 -4.70
C VAL A 317 18.56 -15.58 -3.51
N ALA A 318 19.48 -14.65 -3.74
CA ALA A 318 20.30 -14.05 -2.69
C ALA A 318 19.41 -13.32 -1.66
N LYS A 319 18.40 -12.57 -2.14
CA LYS A 319 17.45 -11.87 -1.26
C LYS A 319 16.63 -12.82 -0.40
N VAL A 320 16.09 -13.88 -0.98
CA VAL A 320 15.29 -14.89 -0.29
C VAL A 320 16.13 -15.67 0.74
N LYS A 321 17.38 -16.03 0.38
CA LYS A 321 18.31 -16.68 1.31
C LYS A 321 18.65 -15.78 2.50
N MET A 322 18.91 -14.51 2.25
CA MET A 322 19.14 -13.52 3.32
C MET A 322 17.93 -13.43 4.25
N GLN A 323 16.72 -13.33 3.71
CA GLN A 323 15.48 -13.36 4.49
C GLN A 323 15.37 -14.62 5.34
N GLY A 324 15.63 -15.80 4.78
CA GLY A 324 15.58 -17.08 5.50
C GLY A 324 16.56 -17.14 6.67
N GLU A 325 17.79 -16.64 6.49
CA GLU A 325 18.78 -16.58 7.56
C GLU A 325 18.40 -15.59 8.67
N ILE A 326 17.86 -14.43 8.32
CA ILE A 326 17.33 -13.44 9.28
C ILE A 326 16.10 -14.01 10.01
N GLN A 327 15.21 -14.73 9.32
CA GLN A 327 14.00 -15.33 9.89
C GLN A 327 14.29 -16.28 11.07
N LYS A 328 15.45 -16.91 11.08
CA LYS A 328 15.88 -17.78 12.22
C LYS A 328 15.92 -17.02 13.54
N TRP A 329 16.06 -15.69 13.50
CA TRP A 329 16.15 -14.80 14.66
C TRP A 329 14.96 -13.85 14.80
N VAL A 330 13.80 -14.21 14.20
CA VAL A 330 12.54 -13.51 14.30
C VAL A 330 11.45 -14.50 14.70
N ASP A 331 10.90 -14.35 15.89
CA ASP A 331 9.89 -15.30 16.41
C ASP A 331 8.52 -15.15 15.73
N HIS A 332 8.14 -13.94 15.28
CA HIS A 332 7.01 -13.76 14.37
C HIS A 332 7.44 -14.00 12.91
N SER A 333 7.15 -13.09 12.01
CA SER A 333 7.46 -13.18 10.59
C SER A 333 8.13 -11.92 10.06
N ILE A 334 8.43 -11.90 8.77
CA ILE A 334 9.09 -10.80 8.07
C ILE A 334 8.21 -10.40 6.89
N SER A 335 7.90 -9.10 6.79
CA SER A 335 7.30 -8.53 5.59
C SER A 335 8.39 -8.06 4.64
N VAL A 336 8.51 -8.72 3.49
CA VAL A 336 9.51 -8.40 2.47
C VAL A 336 8.93 -8.65 1.08
N THR A 337 9.39 -7.88 0.08
CA THR A 337 8.94 -7.99 -1.30
C THR A 337 10.10 -8.36 -2.23
N VAL A 338 9.94 -9.41 -3.00
CA VAL A 338 10.82 -9.74 -4.14
C VAL A 338 10.30 -9.02 -5.37
N ASN A 339 11.09 -8.08 -5.91
CA ASN A 339 10.75 -7.36 -7.12
C ASN A 339 11.25 -8.13 -8.35
N LEU A 340 10.38 -8.36 -9.32
CA LEU A 340 10.69 -9.07 -10.54
C LEU A 340 10.36 -8.22 -11.77
N PRO A 341 11.14 -8.31 -12.86
CA PRO A 341 10.82 -7.68 -14.12
C PRO A 341 9.46 -8.14 -14.69
N ASN A 342 8.89 -7.35 -15.61
CA ASN A 342 7.57 -7.64 -16.17
C ASN A 342 7.51 -8.83 -17.13
N ASP A 343 8.65 -9.27 -17.66
CA ASP A 343 8.80 -10.35 -18.64
C ASP A 343 9.15 -11.71 -18.03
N VAL A 344 9.11 -11.82 -16.70
CA VAL A 344 9.38 -13.09 -16.01
C VAL A 344 8.25 -14.11 -16.24
N SER A 345 8.64 -15.38 -16.33
CA SER A 345 7.72 -16.50 -16.49
C SER A 345 6.98 -16.83 -15.17
N GLU A 346 5.82 -17.46 -15.27
CA GLU A 346 5.11 -18.00 -14.11
C GLU A 346 5.95 -19.04 -13.34
N ALA A 347 6.78 -19.83 -14.05
CA ALA A 347 7.68 -20.79 -13.47
C ALA A 347 8.69 -20.11 -12.52
N LEU A 348 9.25 -18.96 -12.91
CA LEU A 348 10.16 -18.21 -12.04
C LEU A 348 9.47 -17.74 -10.77
N VAL A 349 8.22 -17.26 -10.88
CA VAL A 349 7.44 -16.86 -9.69
C VAL A 349 7.21 -18.06 -8.75
N ALA A 350 6.91 -19.24 -9.30
CA ALA A 350 6.77 -20.46 -8.53
C ALA A 350 8.08 -20.86 -7.84
N ASP A 351 9.22 -20.69 -8.52
CA ASP A 351 10.55 -20.97 -7.96
C ASP A 351 10.91 -20.01 -6.83
N VAL A 352 10.52 -18.73 -6.90
CA VAL A 352 10.69 -17.77 -5.79
C VAL A 352 9.95 -18.28 -4.54
N TYR A 353 8.69 -18.68 -4.68
CA TYR A 353 7.91 -19.19 -3.54
C TYR A 353 8.49 -20.48 -2.99
N ARG A 354 8.91 -21.42 -3.85
CA ARG A 354 9.52 -22.68 -3.44
C ARG A 354 10.82 -22.44 -2.67
N THR A 355 11.72 -21.61 -3.23
CA THR A 355 13.00 -21.29 -2.59
C THR A 355 12.79 -20.60 -1.25
N ALA A 356 11.81 -19.69 -1.13
CA ALA A 356 11.49 -19.03 0.13
C ALA A 356 11.03 -20.03 1.20
N TRP A 357 10.19 -20.99 0.81
CA TRP A 357 9.75 -22.05 1.70
C TRP A 357 10.92 -22.96 2.13
N GLU A 358 11.76 -23.41 1.19
CA GLU A 358 12.94 -24.24 1.45
C GLU A 358 13.97 -23.53 2.35
N CYS A 359 14.10 -22.20 2.24
CA CYS A 359 14.94 -21.38 3.11
C CYS A 359 14.34 -21.15 4.52
N GLY A 360 13.14 -21.65 4.80
CA GLY A 360 12.49 -21.51 6.10
C GLY A 360 11.86 -20.12 6.33
N CYS A 361 11.59 -19.35 5.28
CA CYS A 361 10.80 -18.14 5.40
C CYS A 361 9.37 -18.47 5.87
N LYS A 362 8.75 -17.58 6.64
CA LYS A 362 7.34 -17.72 7.05
C LYS A 362 6.37 -17.09 6.03
N GLY A 363 6.88 -16.26 5.14
CA GLY A 363 6.14 -15.66 4.04
C GLY A 363 7.07 -14.91 3.10
N VAL A 364 6.58 -14.61 1.90
CA VAL A 364 7.24 -13.76 0.90
C VAL A 364 6.18 -13.11 0.03
N THR A 365 6.42 -11.88 -0.38
CA THR A 365 5.60 -11.17 -1.36
C THR A 365 6.38 -11.04 -2.66
N VAL A 366 5.73 -11.27 -3.78
CA VAL A 366 6.30 -11.06 -5.11
C VAL A 366 5.60 -9.88 -5.76
N TYR A 367 6.37 -8.90 -6.22
CA TYR A 367 5.90 -7.81 -7.06
C TYR A 367 6.55 -7.94 -8.44
N ARG A 368 5.72 -8.08 -9.48
CA ARG A 368 6.17 -8.06 -10.87
C ARG A 368 5.88 -6.69 -11.46
N ASP A 369 6.87 -6.08 -12.11
CA ASP A 369 6.69 -4.78 -12.77
C ASP A 369 5.49 -4.79 -13.71
N GLY A 370 4.65 -3.75 -13.60
CA GLY A 370 3.43 -3.61 -14.40
C GLY A 370 2.23 -4.43 -13.93
N CYS A 371 2.30 -5.17 -12.81
CA CYS A 371 1.12 -5.86 -12.26
C CYS A 371 0.15 -4.90 -11.55
N ARG A 372 0.60 -3.67 -11.24
CA ARG A 372 -0.23 -2.57 -10.74
C ARG A 372 0.10 -1.31 -11.54
N GLU A 373 -0.92 -0.61 -12.01
CA GLU A 373 -0.75 0.65 -12.72
C GLU A 373 -0.53 1.82 -11.75
N GLY A 374 0.32 2.77 -12.14
CA GLY A 374 0.27 4.15 -11.63
C GLY A 374 1.27 4.58 -10.57
N VAL A 375 2.27 3.77 -10.13
CA VAL A 375 3.17 4.22 -9.06
C VAL A 375 4.54 4.72 -9.54
N LEU A 376 5.12 4.16 -10.60
CA LEU A 376 6.39 4.61 -11.18
C LEU A 376 6.41 4.38 -12.69
N ILE A 377 6.81 5.39 -13.46
CA ILE A 377 6.94 5.33 -14.92
C ILE A 377 8.40 5.13 -15.29
N ASP A 378 8.75 3.98 -15.88
CA ASP A 378 10.09 3.72 -16.44
C ASP A 378 10.16 4.18 -17.89
N LYS A 379 11.11 5.09 -18.20
CA LYS A 379 11.27 5.69 -19.54
C LYS A 379 11.66 4.68 -20.64
N LYS A 380 12.12 3.49 -20.32
CA LYS A 380 12.68 2.55 -21.31
C LYS A 380 11.68 1.84 -22.21
N LYS A 381 10.36 2.03 -22.04
CA LYS A 381 9.33 1.30 -22.82
C LYS A 381 8.40 2.14 -23.70
N LYS A 382 8.61 3.45 -23.86
CA LYS A 382 7.81 4.26 -24.81
C LYS A 382 8.48 4.53 -26.17
N ALA A 383 9.58 3.89 -26.49
CA ALA A 383 10.24 4.02 -27.79
C ALA A 383 9.92 2.85 -28.74
N ALA A 384 8.70 2.33 -28.75
CA ALA A 384 8.20 1.46 -29.82
C ALA A 384 6.68 1.40 -29.76
N LYS A 385 6.04 2.30 -30.50
CA LYS A 385 4.80 2.17 -31.28
C LYS A 385 4.06 3.49 -31.36
N GLU A 386 4.57 4.39 -32.16
CA GLU A 386 3.72 5.23 -33.00
C GLU A 386 3.29 4.34 -34.16
N GLU A 387 2.12 3.76 -34.07
CA GLU A 387 1.37 3.31 -35.24
C GLU A 387 0.03 4.03 -35.20
N ASN A 388 -0.14 4.93 -36.14
CA ASN A 388 -1.42 5.45 -36.58
C ASN A 388 -2.37 4.30 -36.88
N GLY A 389 -3.44 4.19 -36.10
CA GLY A 389 -4.51 3.23 -36.33
C GLY A 389 -5.30 3.02 -35.06
N GLN A 390 -6.54 3.57 -35.03
CA GLN A 390 -7.52 3.38 -33.97
C GLN A 390 -7.70 1.89 -33.66
N THR A 391 -6.93 1.35 -32.74
CA THR A 391 -7.15 -0.01 -32.25
C THR A 391 -8.30 0.06 -31.25
N ILE A 392 -9.48 -0.42 -31.64
CA ILE A 392 -10.60 -0.65 -30.72
C ILE A 392 -10.10 -1.64 -29.67
N LEU A 393 -9.73 -1.15 -28.50
CA LEU A 393 -9.31 -1.98 -27.40
C LEU A 393 -10.47 -2.91 -27.02
N LYS A 394 -10.21 -4.20 -27.00
CA LYS A 394 -11.23 -5.19 -26.60
C LYS A 394 -11.66 -4.89 -25.16
N ARG A 395 -12.97 -4.62 -24.97
CA ARG A 395 -13.50 -4.32 -23.64
C ARG A 395 -13.13 -5.40 -22.63
N PRO A 396 -12.51 -5.06 -21.49
CA PRO A 396 -12.24 -5.99 -20.40
C PRO A 396 -13.53 -6.60 -19.85
N LYS A 397 -13.45 -7.77 -19.20
CA LYS A 397 -14.61 -8.42 -18.56
C LYS A 397 -15.18 -7.57 -17.44
N SER A 398 -14.33 -6.92 -16.66
CA SER A 398 -14.65 -5.99 -15.56
C SER A 398 -13.99 -4.65 -15.81
N ILE A 399 -14.72 -3.56 -15.62
CA ILE A 399 -14.17 -2.19 -15.66
C ILE A 399 -14.64 -1.40 -14.44
N PRO A 400 -13.80 -0.54 -13.85
CA PRO A 400 -14.21 0.38 -12.80
C PRO A 400 -15.34 1.27 -13.28
N ALA A 401 -16.23 1.67 -12.39
CA ALA A 401 -17.34 2.56 -12.72
C ALA A 401 -17.66 3.52 -11.59
N ASP A 402 -17.93 4.77 -11.96
CA ASP A 402 -18.48 5.78 -11.06
C ASP A 402 -20.01 5.82 -11.18
N ILE A 403 -20.68 6.15 -10.08
CA ILE A 403 -22.13 6.29 -10.01
C ILE A 403 -22.48 7.77 -9.90
N VAL A 404 -23.32 8.24 -10.80
CA VAL A 404 -23.89 9.59 -10.76
C VAL A 404 -25.39 9.49 -10.66
N ARG A 405 -25.98 10.09 -9.62
CA ARG A 405 -27.43 10.16 -9.41
C ARG A 405 -27.94 11.52 -9.86
N PHE A 406 -29.06 11.51 -10.56
CA PHE A 406 -29.70 12.73 -11.07
C PHE A 406 -31.21 12.59 -11.13
N LYS A 407 -31.90 13.68 -11.44
CA LYS A 407 -33.34 13.65 -11.69
C LYS A 407 -33.64 13.80 -13.18
N ASN A 408 -34.65 13.07 -13.66
CA ASN A 408 -35.27 13.28 -14.95
C ASN A 408 -36.76 13.54 -14.71
N GLY A 409 -37.18 14.80 -14.83
CA GLY A 409 -38.44 15.26 -14.29
C GLY A 409 -38.49 15.09 -12.77
N ASN A 410 -39.49 14.38 -12.26
CA ASN A 410 -39.64 14.06 -10.84
C ASN A 410 -39.05 12.70 -10.44
N GLU A 411 -38.53 11.94 -11.39
CA GLU A 411 -38.00 10.61 -11.16
C GLU A 411 -36.53 10.60 -10.76
N ASN A 412 -36.14 9.66 -9.90
CA ASN A 412 -34.73 9.43 -9.55
C ASN A 412 -34.07 8.54 -10.58
N TRP A 413 -32.97 8.99 -11.14
CA TRP A 413 -32.19 8.32 -12.16
C TRP A 413 -30.75 8.10 -11.75
N ILE A 414 -30.10 7.13 -12.38
CA ILE A 414 -28.71 6.77 -12.14
C ILE A 414 -27.96 6.60 -13.46
N ALA A 415 -26.71 7.05 -13.46
CA ALA A 415 -25.74 6.73 -14.49
C ALA A 415 -24.57 5.95 -13.89
N PHE A 416 -24.19 4.85 -14.53
CA PHE A 416 -22.96 4.14 -14.30
C PHE A 416 -21.97 4.52 -15.40
N VAL A 417 -20.91 5.24 -15.08
CA VAL A 417 -19.87 5.63 -16.02
C VAL A 417 -18.71 4.66 -15.88
N GLY A 418 -18.61 3.71 -16.80
CA GLY A 418 -17.51 2.76 -16.85
C GLY A 418 -16.24 3.41 -17.37
N LEU A 419 -15.12 3.20 -16.69
CA LEU A 419 -13.84 3.85 -16.94
C LEU A 419 -12.84 2.85 -17.50
N GLN A 420 -12.06 3.28 -18.49
CA GLN A 420 -10.85 2.59 -18.92
C GLN A 420 -9.70 3.58 -18.85
N ASP A 421 -8.65 3.23 -18.13
CA ASP A 421 -7.49 4.10 -17.88
C ASP A 421 -7.85 5.49 -17.32
N GLY A 422 -8.89 5.51 -16.43
CA GLY A 422 -9.40 6.74 -15.82
C GLY A 422 -10.30 7.59 -16.72
N ARG A 423 -10.51 7.19 -17.98
CA ARG A 423 -11.33 7.88 -18.97
C ARG A 423 -12.68 7.21 -19.14
N PRO A 424 -13.80 7.96 -19.29
CA PRO A 424 -15.09 7.38 -19.67
C PRO A 424 -15.00 6.53 -20.93
N TYR A 425 -15.41 5.28 -20.80
CA TYR A 425 -15.38 4.27 -21.85
C TYR A 425 -16.79 3.81 -22.25
N GLU A 426 -17.68 3.75 -21.28
CA GLU A 426 -19.08 3.42 -21.51
C GLU A 426 -19.96 4.05 -20.43
N ILE A 427 -21.24 4.24 -20.75
CA ILE A 427 -22.24 4.75 -19.83
C ILE A 427 -23.49 3.89 -19.89
N PHE A 428 -24.12 3.64 -18.74
CA PHE A 428 -25.41 3.00 -18.58
C PHE A 428 -26.31 3.92 -17.76
N THR A 429 -27.53 4.16 -18.22
CA THR A 429 -28.44 5.07 -17.53
C THR A 429 -29.83 4.47 -17.42
N GLY A 430 -30.48 4.70 -16.29
CA GLY A 430 -31.85 4.24 -16.09
C GLY A 430 -32.49 4.83 -14.84
N LYS A 431 -33.81 4.64 -14.74
CA LYS A 431 -34.60 5.00 -13.58
C LYS A 431 -34.26 4.09 -12.40
N ILE A 432 -34.21 4.65 -11.21
CA ILE A 432 -34.08 3.88 -9.98
C ILE A 432 -35.49 3.44 -9.56
N GLU A 433 -35.75 2.15 -9.67
CA GLU A 433 -36.93 1.51 -9.09
C GLU A 433 -36.49 0.81 -7.81
N GLU A 434 -36.98 1.29 -6.66
CA GLU A 434 -36.51 0.83 -5.34
C GLU A 434 -36.67 -0.68 -5.14
N ASP A 435 -37.68 -1.27 -5.74
CA ASP A 435 -37.94 -2.72 -5.67
C ASP A 435 -37.04 -3.56 -6.58
N ALA A 436 -36.50 -2.97 -7.65
CA ALA A 436 -35.70 -3.69 -8.64
C ALA A 436 -34.18 -3.44 -8.49
N MET A 437 -33.77 -2.26 -7.98
CA MET A 437 -32.37 -1.88 -7.87
C MET A 437 -32.16 -0.94 -6.68
N TYR A 438 -31.67 -1.48 -5.59
CA TYR A 438 -31.23 -0.66 -4.45
C TYR A 438 -29.71 -0.58 -4.37
N ILE A 439 -29.17 0.63 -4.42
CA ILE A 439 -27.76 0.93 -4.14
C ILE A 439 -27.71 1.99 -3.03
N PRO A 440 -27.09 1.67 -1.88
CA PRO A 440 -26.99 2.63 -0.79
C PRO A 440 -26.49 4.01 -1.25
N PRO A 441 -27.06 5.12 -0.76
CA PRO A 441 -26.70 6.48 -1.22
C PRO A 441 -25.21 6.83 -1.12
N LYS A 442 -24.51 6.23 -0.17
CA LYS A 442 -23.06 6.46 0.05
C LYS A 442 -22.16 5.71 -0.95
N ILE A 443 -22.68 4.73 -1.68
CA ILE A 443 -21.94 4.01 -2.72
C ILE A 443 -21.95 4.84 -4.00
N ASN A 444 -20.79 5.33 -4.40
CA ASN A 444 -20.58 6.14 -5.60
C ASN A 444 -19.58 5.52 -6.58
N LYS A 445 -19.02 4.35 -6.28
CA LYS A 445 -18.07 3.62 -7.12
C LYS A 445 -18.34 2.13 -7.09
N GLY A 446 -17.93 1.44 -8.17
CA GLY A 446 -18.03 -0.01 -8.28
C GLY A 446 -17.40 -0.50 -9.59
N PHE A 447 -17.90 -1.63 -10.09
CA PHE A 447 -17.42 -2.27 -11.31
C PHE A 447 -18.58 -2.71 -12.20
N ILE A 448 -18.45 -2.51 -13.50
CA ILE A 448 -19.39 -3.07 -14.49
C ILE A 448 -18.81 -4.37 -15.03
N ILE A 449 -19.47 -5.46 -14.75
CA ILE A 449 -19.06 -6.82 -15.16
C ILE A 449 -19.86 -7.25 -16.39
N LYS A 450 -19.15 -7.64 -17.45
CA LYS A 450 -19.77 -8.24 -18.65
C LYS A 450 -19.83 -9.74 -18.49
N VAL A 451 -21.03 -10.29 -18.46
CA VAL A 451 -21.33 -11.72 -18.37
C VAL A 451 -21.80 -12.23 -19.74
N ARG A 452 -21.31 -13.38 -20.17
CA ARG A 452 -21.88 -14.12 -21.31
C ARG A 452 -22.78 -15.21 -20.75
N GLU A 453 -24.03 -15.21 -21.19
CA GLU A 453 -25.00 -16.25 -20.85
C GLU A 453 -24.83 -17.49 -21.75
N GLU A 454 -25.38 -18.61 -21.34
CA GLU A 454 -25.28 -19.89 -22.08
C GLU A 454 -25.85 -19.80 -23.50
N ASN A 455 -26.85 -18.96 -23.71
CA ASN A 455 -27.48 -18.69 -25.01
C ASN A 455 -26.65 -17.75 -25.90
N GLY A 456 -25.45 -17.36 -25.46
CA GLY A 456 -24.54 -16.43 -26.18
C GLY A 456 -24.89 -14.95 -26.02
N SER A 457 -25.97 -14.59 -25.33
CA SER A 457 -26.33 -13.21 -25.05
C SER A 457 -25.37 -12.54 -24.06
N LYS A 458 -25.36 -11.20 -24.05
CA LYS A 458 -24.49 -10.40 -23.18
C LYS A 458 -25.35 -9.75 -22.10
N ARG A 459 -24.98 -9.96 -20.86
CA ARG A 459 -25.55 -9.30 -19.68
C ARG A 459 -24.49 -8.40 -19.04
N TYR A 460 -24.89 -7.29 -18.46
CA TYR A 460 -24.03 -6.41 -17.69
C TYR A 460 -24.56 -6.36 -16.26
N ASP A 461 -23.68 -6.64 -15.31
CA ASP A 461 -23.95 -6.60 -13.89
C ASP A 461 -23.14 -5.45 -13.27
N PHE A 462 -23.64 -4.86 -12.19
CA PHE A 462 -22.89 -3.88 -11.41
C PHE A 462 -22.52 -4.46 -10.06
N GLN A 463 -21.24 -4.38 -9.70
CA GLN A 463 -20.71 -4.83 -8.42
C GLN A 463 -20.17 -3.66 -7.62
N TYR A 464 -20.44 -3.66 -6.32
CA TYR A 464 -19.85 -2.71 -5.38
C TYR A 464 -19.48 -3.40 -4.07
N ILE A 465 -18.56 -2.80 -3.33
CA ILE A 465 -18.16 -3.26 -2.00
C ILE A 465 -18.88 -2.39 -0.98
N ASP A 466 -19.60 -3.00 -0.06
CA ASP A 466 -20.28 -2.29 1.02
C ASP A 466 -19.32 -1.91 2.16
N ARG A 467 -19.82 -1.18 3.15
CA ARG A 467 -19.04 -0.72 4.31
C ARG A 467 -18.46 -1.84 5.18
N TYR A 468 -18.93 -3.05 4.99
CA TYR A 468 -18.47 -4.24 5.71
C TYR A 468 -17.48 -5.08 4.90
N GLY A 469 -17.14 -4.65 3.68
CA GLY A 469 -16.22 -5.36 2.78
C GLY A 469 -16.88 -6.46 1.94
N TYR A 470 -18.20 -6.63 1.98
CA TYR A 470 -18.89 -7.61 1.16
C TYR A 470 -19.12 -7.09 -0.25
N THR A 471 -18.89 -7.97 -1.23
CA THR A 471 -19.19 -7.68 -2.64
C THR A 471 -20.68 -7.93 -2.91
N ASN A 472 -21.39 -6.88 -3.24
CA ASN A 472 -22.78 -6.91 -3.65
C ASN A 472 -22.89 -6.84 -5.17
N THR A 473 -23.76 -7.63 -5.78
CA THR A 473 -23.95 -7.68 -7.24
C THR A 473 -25.38 -7.39 -7.61
N ILE A 474 -25.58 -6.40 -8.48
CA ILE A 474 -26.85 -6.12 -9.15
C ILE A 474 -26.76 -6.73 -10.53
N GLY A 475 -27.52 -7.81 -10.77
CA GLY A 475 -27.51 -8.53 -12.03
C GLY A 475 -28.35 -7.85 -13.09
N GLY A 476 -27.85 -7.84 -14.32
CA GLY A 476 -28.64 -7.47 -15.50
C GLY A 476 -29.06 -5.99 -15.56
N ILE A 477 -28.20 -5.04 -15.19
CA ILE A 477 -28.53 -3.59 -15.23
C ILE A 477 -29.07 -3.16 -16.60
N SER A 478 -28.64 -3.82 -17.68
CA SER A 478 -29.13 -3.54 -19.03
C SER A 478 -30.59 -3.97 -19.27
N ARG A 479 -31.14 -4.82 -18.41
CA ARG A 479 -32.54 -5.28 -18.49
C ARG A 479 -33.47 -4.50 -17.57
N LEU A 480 -32.88 -3.79 -16.60
CA LEU A 480 -33.62 -2.96 -15.65
C LEU A 480 -33.93 -1.58 -16.19
N PHE A 481 -33.31 -1.18 -17.28
CA PHE A 481 -33.41 0.17 -17.83
C PHE A 481 -34.35 0.24 -19.03
N ASN A 482 -35.04 1.37 -19.19
CA ASN A 482 -35.90 1.64 -20.34
C ASN A 482 -35.09 1.54 -21.66
N GLU A 483 -35.65 0.86 -22.66
CA GLU A 483 -34.97 0.56 -23.93
C GLU A 483 -34.52 1.80 -24.71
N GLU A 484 -35.32 2.86 -24.70
CA GLU A 484 -35.02 4.08 -25.42
C GLU A 484 -33.74 4.73 -24.88
N PHE A 485 -33.68 4.99 -23.56
CA PHE A 485 -32.53 5.60 -22.92
C PHE A 485 -31.33 4.65 -22.85
N TRP A 486 -31.58 3.35 -22.81
CA TRP A 486 -30.56 2.34 -23.01
C TRP A 486 -29.88 2.45 -24.39
N ASN A 487 -30.67 2.67 -25.45
CA ASN A 487 -30.14 2.84 -26.81
C ASN A 487 -29.33 4.13 -26.94
N TYR A 488 -29.77 5.25 -26.36
CA TYR A 488 -28.95 6.48 -26.32
C TYR A 488 -27.62 6.27 -25.57
N ALA A 489 -27.69 5.63 -24.39
CA ALA A 489 -26.49 5.31 -23.61
C ALA A 489 -25.53 4.40 -24.38
N LYS A 490 -26.06 3.44 -25.16
CA LYS A 490 -25.28 2.56 -26.02
C LYS A 490 -24.58 3.29 -27.17
N LEU A 491 -25.25 4.27 -27.79
CA LEU A 491 -24.65 5.12 -28.83
C LEU A 491 -23.53 5.99 -28.23
N ILE A 492 -23.78 6.65 -27.09
CA ILE A 492 -22.77 7.44 -26.37
C ILE A 492 -21.57 6.57 -25.99
N SER A 493 -21.80 5.35 -25.48
CA SER A 493 -20.74 4.39 -25.20
C SER A 493 -19.95 4.02 -26.44
N GLY A 494 -20.59 3.91 -27.60
CA GLY A 494 -19.93 3.70 -28.89
C GLY A 494 -18.95 4.85 -29.21
N VAL A 495 -19.39 6.08 -29.07
CA VAL A 495 -18.56 7.28 -29.35
C VAL A 495 -17.39 7.37 -28.36
N LEU A 496 -17.65 7.11 -27.06
CA LEU A 496 -16.61 7.09 -26.02
C LEU A 496 -15.52 6.04 -26.31
N ARG A 497 -15.90 4.84 -26.71
CA ARG A 497 -14.99 3.74 -27.07
C ARG A 497 -14.09 4.06 -28.27
N HIS A 498 -14.60 4.85 -29.19
CA HIS A 498 -13.84 5.32 -30.36
C HIS A 498 -12.96 6.55 -30.07
N GLY A 499 -12.83 6.93 -28.81
CA GLY A 499 -11.85 7.93 -28.39
C GLY A 499 -12.24 9.38 -28.65
N MET A 500 -13.52 9.70 -28.94
CA MET A 500 -13.96 11.07 -29.08
C MET A 500 -13.64 11.87 -27.79
N PRO A 501 -13.05 13.07 -27.86
CA PRO A 501 -12.81 13.92 -26.69
C PRO A 501 -14.09 14.15 -25.88
N ILE A 502 -14.01 14.11 -24.56
CA ILE A 502 -15.17 14.22 -23.67
C ILE A 502 -15.92 15.53 -23.90
N THR A 503 -15.22 16.63 -24.16
CA THR A 503 -15.82 17.93 -24.54
C THR A 503 -16.72 17.80 -25.77
N ASN A 504 -16.29 17.06 -26.80
CA ASN A 504 -17.06 16.85 -28.02
C ASN A 504 -18.26 15.92 -27.76
N VAL A 505 -18.10 14.91 -26.89
CA VAL A 505 -19.21 14.04 -26.49
C VAL A 505 -20.27 14.84 -25.72
N VAL A 506 -19.86 15.73 -24.82
CA VAL A 506 -20.76 16.62 -24.10
C VAL A 506 -21.48 17.54 -25.06
N SER A 507 -20.79 18.21 -26.00
CA SER A 507 -21.39 19.05 -27.02
C SER A 507 -22.37 18.30 -27.93
N LEU A 508 -22.04 17.02 -28.25
CA LEU A 508 -22.97 16.16 -28.99
C LEU A 508 -24.25 15.91 -28.20
N ILE A 509 -24.14 15.61 -26.91
CA ILE A 509 -25.31 15.41 -26.05
C ILE A 509 -26.12 16.70 -25.90
N GLU A 510 -25.46 17.85 -25.74
CA GLU A 510 -26.10 19.18 -25.71
C GLU A 510 -26.88 19.49 -26.97
N SER A 511 -26.48 18.97 -28.12
CA SER A 511 -27.18 19.17 -29.41
C SER A 511 -28.40 18.25 -29.60
N LEU A 512 -28.60 17.24 -28.74
CA LEU A 512 -29.75 16.35 -28.88
C LEU A 512 -31.07 17.07 -28.57
N HIS A 513 -32.04 16.95 -29.43
CA HIS A 513 -33.40 17.44 -29.21
C HIS A 513 -34.26 16.27 -28.66
N LEU A 514 -34.49 16.29 -27.36
CA LEU A 514 -35.37 15.32 -26.68
C LEU A 514 -36.63 16.08 -26.24
N ASN A 515 -37.79 15.48 -26.49
CA ASN A 515 -39.07 16.08 -26.15
C ASN A 515 -39.28 16.12 -24.62
N SER A 516 -38.68 17.09 -23.93
CA SER A 516 -38.99 17.34 -22.52
C SER A 516 -38.92 18.83 -22.22
N GLU A 517 -39.99 19.37 -21.63
CA GLU A 517 -40.11 20.76 -21.21
C GLU A 517 -39.67 21.00 -19.75
N THR A 518 -39.07 20.02 -19.10
CA THR A 518 -38.69 20.09 -17.67
C THR A 518 -37.28 20.60 -17.48
N ILE A 519 -37.03 21.32 -16.37
CA ILE A 519 -35.71 21.85 -15.97
C ILE A 519 -34.70 20.71 -15.70
N ASN A 520 -35.19 19.57 -15.21
CA ASN A 520 -34.37 18.37 -14.98
C ASN A 520 -34.64 17.36 -16.09
N THR A 521 -33.64 17.09 -16.93
CA THR A 521 -33.78 16.16 -18.06
C THR A 521 -32.70 15.09 -18.00
N TRP A 522 -32.96 13.94 -18.61
CA TRP A 522 -31.97 12.88 -18.81
C TRP A 522 -30.70 13.43 -19.46
N LYS A 523 -30.85 14.29 -20.45
CA LYS A 523 -29.74 14.96 -21.15
C LYS A 523 -28.81 15.68 -20.18
N LEU A 524 -29.35 16.56 -19.32
CA LEU A 524 -28.56 17.29 -18.31
C LEU A 524 -27.91 16.36 -17.28
N GLY A 525 -28.60 15.26 -16.94
CA GLY A 525 -28.04 14.26 -16.03
C GLY A 525 -26.82 13.54 -16.62
N VAL A 526 -26.88 13.17 -17.91
CA VAL A 526 -25.79 12.51 -18.62
C VAL A 526 -24.63 13.49 -18.87
N GLU A 527 -24.93 14.73 -19.25
CA GLU A 527 -23.93 15.79 -19.36
C GLU A 527 -23.15 15.98 -18.05
N ARG A 528 -23.86 16.08 -16.93
CA ARG A 528 -23.24 16.21 -15.59
C ARG A 528 -22.37 15.01 -15.28
N ALA A 529 -22.81 13.80 -15.61
CA ALA A 529 -22.07 12.56 -15.40
C ALA A 529 -20.76 12.51 -16.21
N LEU A 530 -20.69 13.15 -17.35
CA LEU A 530 -19.51 13.18 -18.22
C LEU A 530 -18.64 14.43 -18.01
N LYS A 531 -19.23 15.59 -17.68
CA LYS A 531 -18.51 16.86 -17.47
C LYS A 531 -17.48 16.78 -16.34
N GLN A 532 -17.68 15.92 -15.33
CA GLN A 532 -16.71 15.71 -14.24
C GLN A 532 -15.35 15.13 -14.69
N TYR A 533 -15.29 14.59 -15.91
CA TYR A 533 -14.04 14.06 -16.49
C TYR A 533 -13.37 15.03 -17.46
N ILE A 534 -13.90 16.24 -17.61
CA ILE A 534 -13.24 17.32 -18.34
C ILE A 534 -12.23 17.97 -17.40
N SER A 535 -10.97 18.04 -17.82
CA SER A 535 -9.91 18.63 -17.00
C SER A 535 -10.19 20.11 -16.70
N ASP A 536 -9.93 20.50 -15.45
CA ASP A 536 -10.03 21.91 -15.05
C ASP A 536 -9.12 22.79 -15.91
N GLY A 537 -9.61 23.98 -16.26
CA GLY A 537 -8.91 24.90 -17.14
C GLY A 537 -9.12 24.65 -18.64
N THR A 538 -9.86 23.61 -19.03
CA THR A 538 -10.21 23.37 -20.45
C THR A 538 -11.07 24.53 -20.96
N LYS A 539 -10.53 25.33 -21.88
CA LYS A 539 -11.19 26.50 -22.46
C LYS A 539 -12.25 26.09 -23.49
N THR A 540 -13.35 26.81 -23.52
CA THR A 540 -14.33 26.72 -24.60
C THR A 540 -14.29 27.98 -25.47
N LYS A 541 -14.91 27.93 -26.65
CA LYS A 541 -15.05 29.10 -27.56
C LYS A 541 -16.24 29.96 -27.21
N ASP A 542 -16.95 29.67 -26.11
CA ASP A 542 -18.15 30.37 -25.72
C ASP A 542 -17.83 31.74 -25.11
N LYS A 543 -18.63 32.73 -25.43
CA LYS A 543 -18.57 34.05 -24.77
C LYS A 543 -19.32 34.00 -23.45
N CYS A 544 -18.74 34.59 -22.43
CA CYS A 544 -19.39 34.72 -21.13
C CYS A 544 -20.69 35.51 -21.24
N PRO A 545 -21.83 34.96 -20.81
CA PRO A 545 -23.12 35.68 -20.88
C PRO A 545 -23.15 36.96 -20.01
N SER A 546 -22.30 37.01 -18.97
CA SER A 546 -22.27 38.12 -18.02
C SER A 546 -21.33 39.25 -18.45
N CYS A 547 -20.12 38.94 -18.93
CA CYS A 547 -19.12 39.97 -19.26
C CYS A 547 -18.72 40.00 -20.75
N GLY A 548 -19.25 39.12 -21.60
CA GLY A 548 -18.98 39.05 -23.03
C GLY A 548 -17.60 38.59 -23.44
N GLN A 549 -16.70 38.25 -22.49
CA GLN A 549 -15.34 37.84 -22.80
C GLN A 549 -15.26 36.33 -23.13
N GLU A 550 -14.31 35.95 -23.99
CA GLU A 550 -14.05 34.55 -24.39
C GLU A 550 -13.09 33.88 -23.41
N THR A 551 -13.43 33.88 -22.12
CA THR A 551 -12.59 33.32 -21.04
C THR A 551 -13.33 32.24 -20.27
N MET A 552 -14.25 31.54 -20.93
CA MET A 552 -14.96 30.41 -20.33
C MET A 552 -14.07 29.15 -20.30
N ALA A 553 -13.96 28.54 -19.11
CA ALA A 553 -13.20 27.32 -18.92
C ALA A 553 -13.91 26.39 -17.91
N TYR A 554 -13.68 25.09 -18.05
CA TYR A 554 -14.21 24.12 -17.10
C TYR A 554 -13.46 24.19 -15.77
N GLN A 555 -14.21 24.18 -14.66
CA GLN A 555 -13.71 24.04 -13.30
C GLN A 555 -14.66 23.13 -12.50
N ASN A 556 -14.14 22.02 -11.97
CA ASN A 556 -14.93 21.02 -11.24
C ASN A 556 -16.20 20.59 -12.02
N GLY A 557 -16.09 20.41 -13.33
CA GLY A 557 -17.22 20.06 -14.20
C GLY A 557 -18.23 21.19 -14.51
N CYS A 558 -18.01 22.39 -14.00
CA CYS A 558 -18.81 23.58 -14.29
C CYS A 558 -18.08 24.49 -15.29
N LEU A 559 -18.82 25.08 -16.22
CA LEU A 559 -18.29 26.08 -17.15
C LEU A 559 -18.22 27.44 -16.46
N THR A 560 -17.01 27.90 -16.14
CA THR A 560 -16.78 29.13 -15.34
C THR A 560 -16.02 30.17 -16.14
N CYS A 561 -16.44 31.42 -16.06
CA CYS A 561 -15.72 32.56 -16.65
C CYS A 561 -14.52 32.94 -15.77
N MET A 562 -13.33 32.85 -16.33
CA MET A 562 -12.09 33.16 -15.62
C MET A 562 -11.89 34.65 -15.38
N SER A 563 -12.67 35.52 -16.02
CA SER A 563 -12.57 36.98 -15.89
C SER A 563 -13.54 37.57 -14.87
N CYS A 564 -14.80 37.12 -14.82
CA CYS A 564 -15.81 37.68 -13.93
C CYS A 564 -16.41 36.72 -12.90
N GLY A 565 -15.97 35.43 -12.90
CA GLY A 565 -16.46 34.45 -11.97
C GLY A 565 -17.85 33.88 -12.27
N TYR A 566 -18.51 34.29 -13.37
CA TYR A 566 -19.78 33.70 -13.78
C TYR A 566 -19.61 32.19 -13.96
N SER A 567 -20.50 31.40 -13.39
CA SER A 567 -20.45 29.94 -13.51
C SER A 567 -21.80 29.39 -13.92
N LYS A 568 -21.77 28.47 -14.89
CA LYS A 568 -22.90 27.68 -15.34
C LYS A 568 -22.61 26.22 -15.04
N CYS A 569 -23.21 25.72 -13.96
CA CYS A 569 -23.23 24.27 -13.67
C CYS A 569 -24.50 23.69 -14.30
N GLY A 570 -24.34 22.68 -15.14
CA GLY A 570 -25.44 21.98 -15.80
C GLY A 570 -26.23 21.07 -14.86
#